data_118eba249410c0ffb7d9a23fdb0f2128
#
_entry.id   118eba249410c0ffb7d9a23fdb0f2128
#
_cell.length_a   1.000
_cell.length_b   1.000
_cell.length_c   1.000
_cell.angle_alpha   90.00
_cell.angle_beta   90.00
_cell.angle_gamma   90.00
#
_symmetry.space_group_name_H-M   'P 1'
#
loop_
_entity.id
_entity.type
_entity.pdbx_description
1 polymer ?
#
loop_
_entity_poly.entity_id
_entity_poly.type
_entity_poly.pdbx_seq_one_letter_code
_entity_poly.pdbx_strand_id
1 'polypeptide(L)'
;MRLVIYEQSKSGRIKEVENIKMVARLRKYLNDKEILNNEGVNILLKTLLMFQEITRHHKINQIKCVATATIRQAINRDEIIKLVAEETDFTLQVLSGYEEAFYGFLAVVNSTPIQEGVTIDIGGGSTEVTYFKNRDMIHYHSFPFGALSLKQDFVSNDIPTIEEMKELTQYLQKQFESLEWLRGKKVPIVAIGGSARNVVQIHQSLVDYPISGIHQYELNFEEISYIKNHLSTLSFDDFLRIDGLSKDRADIILPAIEVFKELYSIVNAKNFILSNKGLRDGIFIEEFVLKGRKLLPCVLDKSFSDLEQDYEINSNHVNHIKILVNQLVEQISKANLYPLRPEDFLDINLAARVYNIGQYIEEESSSQHTFYLLANRTIEGLSHKERIKIALIASYKNKNSFKQFSKPFLEWFTSDELKNLRFLGILLKFANSLNASKREAVKKIELKVNGEDLILQLKCLGDSTAEEIEAEKSKKQLEKLLNKTIRIFFEEHKSE
;
A
#
# COMPACT_ATOMS: atom_id res chain seq x y z
N MET A 1 23.11 0.71 -0.97
CA MET A 1 22.89 0.44 -2.40
C MET A 1 21.82 -0.64 -2.54
N ARG A 2 21.14 -0.74 -3.69
CA ARG A 2 20.04 -1.68 -3.87
C ARG A 2 19.89 -2.08 -5.34
N LEU A 3 19.76 -3.37 -5.60
CA LEU A 3 19.39 -3.95 -6.89
C LEU A 3 17.96 -4.46 -6.79
N VAL A 4 17.12 -4.14 -7.79
CA VAL A 4 15.77 -4.72 -7.92
C VAL A 4 15.57 -5.19 -9.35
N ILE A 5 15.09 -6.40 -9.51
CA ILE A 5 14.79 -6.99 -10.81
C ILE A 5 13.29 -7.20 -10.92
N TYR A 6 12.72 -6.74 -12.02
CA TYR A 6 11.31 -6.93 -12.35
C TYR A 6 11.17 -7.81 -13.59
N GLU A 7 10.19 -8.67 -13.57
CA GLU A 7 9.79 -9.48 -14.72
C GLU A 7 8.40 -9.05 -15.19
N GLN A 8 8.25 -8.90 -16.52
CA GLN A 8 6.95 -8.65 -17.13
C GLN A 8 6.43 -9.92 -17.80
N SER A 9 5.26 -10.40 -17.33
CA SER A 9 4.57 -11.53 -17.95
C SER A 9 4.01 -11.18 -19.34
N LYS A 10 3.63 -12.18 -20.12
CA LYS A 10 2.95 -11.99 -21.42
C LYS A 10 1.63 -11.21 -21.30
N SER A 11 0.95 -11.31 -20.16
CA SER A 11 -0.28 -10.54 -19.86
C SER A 11 -0.01 -9.06 -19.50
N GLY A 12 1.26 -8.64 -19.42
CA GLY A 12 1.66 -7.29 -18.99
C GLY A 12 1.75 -7.11 -17.48
N ARG A 13 1.51 -8.18 -16.69
CA ARG A 13 1.73 -8.15 -15.23
C ARG A 13 3.21 -8.00 -14.92
N ILE A 14 3.54 -7.07 -14.03
CA ILE A 14 4.90 -6.82 -13.58
C ILE A 14 5.04 -7.36 -12.14
N LYS A 15 6.09 -8.13 -11.91
CA LYS A 15 6.42 -8.74 -10.63
C LYS A 15 7.85 -8.46 -10.26
N GLU A 16 8.11 -8.09 -9.00
CA GLU A 16 9.45 -8.04 -8.43
C GLU A 16 9.92 -9.49 -8.21
N VAL A 17 11.06 -9.84 -8.81
CA VAL A 17 11.63 -11.19 -8.71
C VAL A 17 12.87 -11.23 -7.84
N GLU A 18 13.63 -10.11 -7.78
CA GLU A 18 14.80 -9.99 -6.91
C GLU A 18 14.85 -8.60 -6.26
N ASN A 19 15.31 -8.54 -5.01
CA ASN A 19 15.45 -7.30 -4.25
C ASN A 19 16.59 -7.39 -3.23
N ILE A 20 17.78 -6.96 -3.63
CA ILE A 20 19.02 -7.12 -2.87
C ILE A 20 19.48 -5.77 -2.32
N LYS A 21 19.56 -5.66 -0.99
CA LYS A 21 20.03 -4.47 -0.27
C LYS A 21 21.46 -4.67 0.22
N MET A 22 22.35 -3.73 -0.11
CA MET A 22 23.71 -3.61 0.43
C MET A 22 23.88 -2.31 1.18
N VAL A 23 24.18 -2.39 2.48
CA VAL A 23 24.35 -1.21 3.34
C VAL A 23 25.77 -0.68 3.18
N ALA A 24 26.00 0.25 2.26
CA ALA A 24 27.33 0.80 1.96
C ALA A 24 27.68 2.05 2.80
N ARG A 25 26.67 2.80 3.30
CA ARG A 25 26.85 4.06 4.05
C ARG A 25 27.89 5.00 3.42
N LEU A 26 27.88 5.18 2.09
CA LEU A 26 28.89 5.91 1.33
C LEU A 26 29.14 7.34 1.85
N ARG A 27 28.14 7.98 2.47
CA ARG A 27 28.28 9.31 3.09
C ARG A 27 29.41 9.36 4.14
N LYS A 28 29.69 8.29 4.86
CA LYS A 28 30.78 8.23 5.85
C LYS A 28 32.18 8.35 5.24
N TYR A 29 32.30 8.09 3.95
CA TYR A 29 33.56 8.15 3.20
C TYR A 29 33.72 9.45 2.41
N LEU A 30 32.77 10.39 2.53
CA LEU A 30 32.87 11.73 1.99
C LEU A 30 33.60 12.60 3.04
N ASN A 31 34.76 13.12 2.69
CA ASN A 31 35.55 13.95 3.61
C ASN A 31 35.05 15.41 3.65
N ASP A 32 35.64 16.24 4.52
CA ASP A 32 35.29 17.67 4.68
C ASP A 32 35.43 18.52 3.39
N LYS A 33 36.19 18.01 2.42
CA LYS A 33 36.33 18.65 1.10
C LYS A 33 35.33 18.06 0.09
N GLU A 34 34.31 17.34 0.53
CA GLU A 34 33.33 16.68 -0.33
C GLU A 34 33.96 15.74 -1.37
N ILE A 35 35.09 15.11 -1.07
CA ILE A 35 35.71 14.09 -1.92
C ILE A 35 35.38 12.72 -1.36
N LEU A 36 34.78 11.85 -2.18
CA LEU A 36 34.62 10.43 -1.83
C LEU A 36 35.98 9.76 -1.87
N ASN A 37 36.45 9.28 -0.71
CA ASN A 37 37.77 8.69 -0.60
C ASN A 37 37.87 7.31 -1.31
N ASN A 38 39.09 6.81 -1.48
CA ASN A 38 39.33 5.55 -2.20
C ASN A 38 38.61 4.35 -1.59
N GLU A 39 38.43 4.32 -0.27
CA GLU A 39 37.71 3.24 0.41
C GLU A 39 36.23 3.25 0.01
N GLY A 40 35.58 4.43 0.00
CA GLY A 40 34.21 4.61 -0.45
C GLY A 40 34.02 4.24 -1.90
N VAL A 41 34.97 4.63 -2.78
CA VAL A 41 34.96 4.24 -4.20
C VAL A 41 35.09 2.72 -4.37
N ASN A 42 35.99 2.07 -3.63
CA ASN A 42 36.17 0.63 -3.66
C ASN A 42 34.91 -0.13 -3.20
N ILE A 43 34.23 0.35 -2.14
CA ILE A 43 32.95 -0.22 -1.69
C ILE A 43 31.89 -0.10 -2.77
N LEU A 44 31.80 1.05 -3.44
CA LEU A 44 30.87 1.29 -4.54
C LEU A 44 31.11 0.29 -5.67
N LEU A 45 32.35 0.22 -6.19
CA LEU A 45 32.71 -0.67 -7.30
C LEU A 45 32.50 -2.14 -6.96
N LYS A 46 32.96 -2.60 -5.80
CA LYS A 46 32.75 -3.97 -5.35
C LYS A 46 31.28 -4.36 -5.29
N THR A 47 30.43 -3.42 -4.84
CA THR A 47 28.98 -3.66 -4.79
C THR A 47 28.37 -3.69 -6.19
N LEU A 48 28.80 -2.79 -7.10
CA LEU A 48 28.33 -2.79 -8.48
C LEU A 48 28.74 -4.05 -9.23
N LEU A 49 29.98 -4.51 -9.08
CA LEU A 49 30.44 -5.77 -9.68
C LEU A 49 29.62 -6.98 -9.19
N MET A 50 29.29 -7.02 -7.91
CA MET A 50 28.38 -8.06 -7.38
C MET A 50 26.98 -7.96 -8.02
N PHE A 51 26.45 -6.76 -8.18
CA PHE A 51 25.16 -6.54 -8.85
C PHE A 51 25.22 -6.94 -10.34
N GLN A 52 26.34 -6.70 -11.00
CA GLN A 52 26.57 -7.09 -12.38
C GLN A 52 26.52 -8.61 -12.58
N GLU A 53 27.14 -9.39 -11.69
CA GLU A 53 27.04 -10.85 -11.73
C GLU A 53 25.59 -11.32 -11.63
N ILE A 54 24.79 -10.70 -10.75
CA ILE A 54 23.38 -11.03 -10.59
C ILE A 54 22.57 -10.67 -11.84
N THR A 55 22.77 -9.46 -12.40
CA THR A 55 22.06 -9.04 -13.63
C THR A 55 22.41 -9.89 -14.83
N ARG A 56 23.68 -10.32 -14.94
CA ARG A 56 24.13 -11.28 -15.98
C ARG A 56 23.50 -12.66 -15.81
N HIS A 57 23.42 -13.16 -14.56
CA HIS A 57 22.76 -14.43 -14.26
C HIS A 57 21.28 -14.43 -14.69
N HIS A 58 20.57 -13.35 -14.38
CA HIS A 58 19.17 -13.17 -14.78
C HIS A 58 18.98 -12.72 -16.23
N LYS A 59 20.07 -12.54 -17.02
CA LYS A 59 20.06 -12.12 -18.43
C LYS A 59 19.28 -10.82 -18.63
N ILE A 60 19.50 -9.82 -17.76
CA ILE A 60 18.80 -8.55 -17.81
C ILE A 60 19.30 -7.71 -18.97
N ASN A 61 18.39 -7.24 -19.84
CA ASN A 61 18.71 -6.45 -21.02
C ASN A 61 18.49 -4.94 -20.84
N GLN A 62 17.64 -4.55 -19.87
CA GLN A 62 17.34 -3.15 -19.60
C GLN A 62 17.71 -2.83 -18.15
N ILE A 63 18.68 -1.95 -17.99
CA ILE A 63 19.23 -1.60 -16.68
C ILE A 63 19.20 -0.08 -16.54
N LYS A 64 18.68 0.40 -15.39
CA LYS A 64 18.77 1.79 -14.95
C LYS A 64 19.60 1.85 -13.68
N CYS A 65 20.80 2.41 -13.75
CA CYS A 65 21.67 2.58 -12.61
C CYS A 65 21.70 4.06 -12.21
N VAL A 66 21.26 4.37 -11.00
CA VAL A 66 21.17 5.76 -10.52
C VAL A 66 21.91 5.96 -9.20
N ALA A 67 22.47 7.16 -9.03
CA ALA A 67 23.06 7.63 -7.77
C ALA A 67 22.38 8.92 -7.33
N THR A 68 22.40 9.14 -6.02
CA THR A 68 21.72 10.25 -5.35
C THR A 68 22.69 11.15 -4.57
N ALA A 69 22.24 11.81 -3.54
CA ALA A 69 22.91 12.85 -2.77
C ALA A 69 24.41 12.65 -2.54
N THR A 70 24.86 11.48 -2.08
CA THR A 70 26.30 11.27 -1.77
C THR A 70 27.19 11.41 -3.00
N ILE A 71 26.80 10.83 -4.12
CA ILE A 71 27.57 10.95 -5.39
C ILE A 71 27.36 12.33 -6.02
N ARG A 72 26.15 12.88 -5.94
CA ARG A 72 25.83 14.24 -6.44
C ARG A 72 26.68 15.30 -5.77
N GLN A 73 26.91 15.19 -4.45
CA GLN A 73 27.70 16.13 -3.66
C GLN A 73 29.22 15.92 -3.84
N ALA A 74 29.64 14.74 -4.24
CA ALA A 74 31.06 14.46 -4.38
C ALA A 74 31.72 15.32 -5.48
N ILE A 75 32.79 16.06 -5.12
CA ILE A 75 33.56 16.88 -6.08
C ILE A 75 34.18 15.99 -7.17
N ASN A 76 34.62 14.78 -6.81
CA ASN A 76 35.19 13.80 -7.76
C ASN A 76 34.14 12.91 -8.42
N ARG A 77 32.87 13.33 -8.51
CA ARG A 77 31.76 12.54 -9.09
C ARG A 77 32.01 12.13 -10.54
N ASP A 78 32.61 13.02 -11.35
CA ASP A 78 32.81 12.74 -12.77
C ASP A 78 33.88 11.65 -12.96
N GLU A 79 34.90 11.61 -12.10
CA GLU A 79 35.89 10.55 -12.05
C GLU A 79 35.24 9.22 -11.61
N ILE A 80 34.32 9.25 -10.62
CA ILE A 80 33.59 8.09 -10.17
C ILE A 80 32.69 7.53 -11.28
N ILE A 81 31.95 8.41 -11.98
CA ILE A 81 31.10 8.00 -13.11
C ILE A 81 31.93 7.31 -14.20
N LYS A 82 33.07 7.90 -14.57
CA LYS A 82 33.99 7.34 -15.53
C LYS A 82 34.51 5.96 -15.08
N LEU A 83 34.96 5.87 -13.85
CA LEU A 83 35.49 4.62 -13.28
C LEU A 83 34.43 3.51 -13.24
N VAL A 84 33.18 3.84 -12.88
CA VAL A 84 32.08 2.87 -12.94
C VAL A 84 31.85 2.36 -14.36
N ALA A 85 31.89 3.22 -15.35
CA ALA A 85 31.73 2.82 -16.78
C ALA A 85 32.90 2.00 -17.31
N GLU A 86 34.11 2.21 -16.81
CA GLU A 86 35.32 1.46 -17.18
C GLU A 86 35.39 0.08 -16.51
N GLU A 87 34.97 -0.02 -15.26
CA GLU A 87 35.11 -1.24 -14.44
C GLU A 87 33.85 -2.13 -14.42
N THR A 88 32.68 -1.61 -14.89
CA THR A 88 31.41 -2.35 -14.84
C THR A 88 30.62 -2.15 -16.14
N ASP A 89 29.58 -2.97 -16.35
CA ASP A 89 28.62 -2.83 -17.45
C ASP A 89 27.58 -1.71 -17.19
N PHE A 90 27.69 -0.95 -16.10
CA PHE A 90 26.70 0.04 -15.71
C PHE A 90 27.06 1.44 -16.16
N THR A 91 26.06 2.16 -16.68
CA THR A 91 26.12 3.61 -16.88
C THR A 91 25.45 4.29 -15.68
N LEU A 92 26.25 4.98 -14.85
CA LEU A 92 25.76 5.63 -13.65
C LEU A 92 25.17 7.01 -13.96
N GLN A 93 23.88 7.19 -13.76
CA GLN A 93 23.20 8.48 -13.84
C GLN A 93 23.09 9.10 -12.44
N VAL A 94 23.55 10.33 -12.26
CA VAL A 94 23.41 11.05 -11.00
C VAL A 94 22.14 11.89 -11.04
N LEU A 95 21.17 11.59 -10.16
CA LEU A 95 19.92 12.30 -10.10
C LEU A 95 20.10 13.67 -9.41
N SER A 96 19.41 14.68 -9.94
CA SER A 96 19.22 15.97 -9.28
C SER A 96 18.27 15.84 -8.08
N GLY A 97 18.26 16.84 -7.20
CA GLY A 97 17.28 16.88 -6.10
C GLY A 97 15.82 16.95 -6.60
N TYR A 98 15.61 17.58 -7.77
CA TYR A 98 14.29 17.57 -8.43
C TYR A 98 13.87 16.16 -8.84
N GLU A 99 14.74 15.42 -9.51
CA GLU A 99 14.44 14.07 -9.96
C GLU A 99 14.19 13.11 -8.77
N GLU A 100 14.96 13.23 -7.69
CA GLU A 100 14.71 12.45 -6.47
C GLU A 100 13.31 12.76 -5.89
N ALA A 101 12.98 14.03 -5.75
CA ALA A 101 11.68 14.49 -5.26
C ALA A 101 10.54 14.03 -6.20
N PHE A 102 10.73 14.18 -7.52
CA PHE A 102 9.77 13.79 -8.54
C PHE A 102 9.48 12.29 -8.54
N TYR A 103 10.51 11.45 -8.49
CA TYR A 103 10.31 10.00 -8.45
C TYR A 103 9.68 9.51 -7.15
N GLY A 104 10.02 10.13 -6.01
CA GLY A 104 9.33 9.87 -4.75
C GLY A 104 7.84 10.22 -4.82
N PHE A 105 7.53 11.41 -5.33
CA PHE A 105 6.15 11.85 -5.59
C PHE A 105 5.42 10.91 -6.55
N LEU A 106 6.04 10.55 -7.69
CA LEU A 106 5.45 9.70 -8.70
C LEU A 106 5.08 8.31 -8.15
N ALA A 107 5.93 7.75 -7.29
CA ALA A 107 5.66 6.50 -6.60
C ALA A 107 4.43 6.60 -5.70
N VAL A 108 4.30 7.69 -4.94
CA VAL A 108 3.18 7.93 -4.03
C VAL A 108 1.85 8.05 -4.78
N VAL A 109 1.78 8.94 -5.79
CA VAL A 109 0.50 9.18 -6.50
C VAL A 109 0.05 8.01 -7.37
N ASN A 110 0.95 7.08 -7.70
CA ASN A 110 0.62 5.86 -8.44
C ASN A 110 0.47 4.61 -7.55
N SER A 111 0.53 4.75 -6.22
CA SER A 111 0.33 3.65 -5.27
C SER A 111 -0.66 3.97 -4.15
N THR A 112 -1.13 5.20 -4.04
CA THR A 112 -2.08 5.64 -3.02
C THR A 112 -3.29 6.35 -3.64
N PRO A 113 -4.45 6.44 -2.96
CA PRO A 113 -5.61 7.16 -3.43
C PRO A 113 -5.54 8.67 -3.16
N ILE A 114 -4.44 9.16 -2.56
CA ILE A 114 -4.31 10.52 -2.04
C ILE A 114 -4.24 11.51 -3.21
N GLN A 115 -5.15 12.48 -3.21
CA GLN A 115 -5.25 13.50 -4.25
C GLN A 115 -4.45 14.77 -3.94
N GLU A 116 -4.25 15.09 -2.66
CA GLU A 116 -3.53 16.27 -2.19
C GLU A 116 -2.75 15.91 -0.92
N GLY A 117 -1.47 16.28 -0.86
CA GLY A 117 -0.62 15.95 0.28
C GLY A 117 0.78 16.52 0.18
N VAL A 118 1.58 16.25 1.21
CA VAL A 118 3.01 16.51 1.24
C VAL A 118 3.74 15.18 1.28
N THR A 119 4.69 14.93 0.36
CA THR A 119 5.59 13.78 0.48
C THR A 119 6.87 14.15 1.22
N ILE A 120 7.46 13.21 1.93
CA ILE A 120 8.79 13.34 2.51
C ILE A 120 9.59 12.04 2.33
N ASP A 121 10.81 12.16 1.82
CA ASP A 121 11.81 11.08 1.79
C ASP A 121 13.08 11.56 2.52
N ILE A 122 13.42 10.90 3.62
CA ILE A 122 14.64 11.20 4.37
C ILE A 122 15.70 10.20 3.95
N GLY A 123 16.65 10.69 3.14
CA GLY A 123 17.84 9.95 2.76
C GLY A 123 18.94 9.97 3.82
N GLY A 124 20.16 9.56 3.45
CA GLY A 124 21.34 9.68 4.34
C GLY A 124 21.88 11.11 4.43
N GLY A 125 21.88 11.86 3.32
CA GLY A 125 22.49 13.19 3.22
C GLY A 125 21.59 14.26 2.61
N SER A 126 20.35 13.92 2.25
CA SER A 126 19.33 14.88 1.81
C SER A 126 17.95 14.47 2.29
N THR A 127 17.02 15.41 2.27
CA THR A 127 15.60 15.21 2.56
C THR A 127 14.79 15.92 1.49
N GLU A 128 14.03 15.15 0.73
CA GLU A 128 13.17 15.64 -0.33
C GLU A 128 11.74 15.82 0.22
N VAL A 129 11.17 17.01 -0.02
CA VAL A 129 9.78 17.34 0.35
C VAL A 129 9.05 17.86 -0.88
N THR A 130 7.86 17.33 -1.17
CA THR A 130 7.01 17.85 -2.23
C THR A 130 5.61 18.16 -1.72
N TYR A 131 4.98 19.17 -2.30
CA TYR A 131 3.55 19.40 -2.17
C TYR A 131 2.88 19.12 -3.50
N PHE A 132 1.85 18.29 -3.47
CA PHE A 132 1.08 17.94 -4.65
C PHE A 132 -0.42 18.17 -4.42
N LYS A 133 -1.13 18.45 -5.52
CA LYS A 133 -2.57 18.65 -5.54
C LYS A 133 -3.15 18.12 -6.84
N ASN A 134 -4.31 17.43 -6.76
CA ASN A 134 -4.92 16.73 -7.90
C ASN A 134 -3.95 15.73 -8.56
N ARG A 135 -3.06 15.14 -7.77
CA ARG A 135 -1.99 14.24 -8.23
C ARG A 135 -0.98 14.92 -9.18
N ASP A 136 -0.85 16.25 -9.14
CA ASP A 136 0.19 17.01 -9.82
C ASP A 136 1.14 17.63 -8.79
N MET A 137 2.45 17.57 -9.04
CA MET A 137 3.47 18.17 -8.18
C MET A 137 3.46 19.69 -8.37
N ILE A 138 3.18 20.43 -7.30
CA ILE A 138 3.08 21.90 -7.31
C ILE A 138 4.39 22.55 -6.83
N HIS A 139 4.95 22.03 -5.73
CA HIS A 139 6.20 22.51 -5.15
C HIS A 139 7.08 21.34 -4.75
N TYR A 140 8.38 21.57 -4.77
CA TYR A 140 9.37 20.65 -4.23
C TYR A 140 10.51 21.41 -3.58
N HIS A 141 11.20 20.76 -2.65
CA HIS A 141 12.46 21.23 -2.09
C HIS A 141 13.32 20.03 -1.68
N SER A 142 14.63 20.13 -1.89
CA SER A 142 15.61 19.16 -1.41
C SER A 142 16.51 19.86 -0.39
N PHE A 143 16.35 19.49 0.88
CA PHE A 143 17.20 20.00 1.94
C PHE A 143 18.55 19.29 1.94
N PRO A 144 19.66 20.00 2.25
CA PRO A 144 21.00 19.43 2.29
C PRO A 144 21.29 18.65 3.58
N PHE A 145 20.25 18.13 4.24
CA PHE A 145 20.37 17.27 5.42
C PHE A 145 19.57 15.99 5.24
N GLY A 146 20.06 14.90 5.80
CA GLY A 146 19.39 13.62 5.91
C GLY A 146 19.66 12.99 7.26
N ALA A 147 19.17 11.77 7.51
CA ALA A 147 19.28 11.14 8.81
C ALA A 147 20.73 10.94 9.29
N LEU A 148 21.67 10.63 8.37
CA LEU A 148 23.08 10.46 8.72
C LEU A 148 23.78 11.80 8.97
N SER A 149 23.55 12.83 8.15
CA SER A 149 24.16 14.13 8.39
C SER A 149 23.62 14.79 9.65
N LEU A 150 22.31 14.73 9.91
CA LEU A 150 21.75 15.22 11.18
C LEU A 150 22.36 14.53 12.41
N LYS A 151 22.60 13.22 12.32
CA LYS A 151 23.33 12.49 13.36
C LYS A 151 24.74 13.03 13.53
N GLN A 152 25.48 13.27 12.43
CA GLN A 152 26.86 13.77 12.46
C GLN A 152 26.95 15.20 12.99
N ASP A 153 25.99 16.06 12.63
CA ASP A 153 26.03 17.48 12.91
C ASP A 153 25.52 17.84 14.33
N PHE A 154 24.57 17.04 14.87
CA PHE A 154 23.85 17.37 16.11
C PHE A 154 24.00 16.36 17.23
N VAL A 155 24.50 15.15 16.99
CA VAL A 155 24.48 14.07 17.99
C VAL A 155 25.86 13.48 18.17
N SER A 156 26.45 13.70 19.33
CA SER A 156 27.84 13.30 19.65
C SER A 156 27.96 11.81 19.90
N ASN A 157 26.97 11.19 20.54
CA ASN A 157 26.93 9.77 20.91
C ASN A 157 25.88 9.00 20.09
N ASP A 158 25.65 7.73 20.44
CA ASP A 158 24.64 6.92 19.74
C ASP A 158 23.20 7.36 20.03
N ILE A 159 22.95 7.91 21.22
CA ILE A 159 21.65 8.49 21.62
C ILE A 159 21.85 9.99 21.86
N PRO A 160 21.00 10.86 21.26
CA PRO A 160 21.08 12.30 21.49
C PRO A 160 20.68 12.68 22.93
N THR A 161 21.36 13.66 23.49
CA THR A 161 20.97 14.33 24.73
C THR A 161 19.73 15.23 24.51
N ILE A 162 19.15 15.72 25.63
CA ILE A 162 18.01 16.66 25.56
C ILE A 162 18.41 17.96 24.87
N GLU A 163 19.61 18.44 25.15
CA GLU A 163 20.19 19.69 24.59
C GLU A 163 20.41 19.52 23.07
N GLU A 164 21.03 18.42 22.65
CA GLU A 164 21.27 18.12 21.25
C GLU A 164 19.95 18.00 20.47
N MET A 165 18.94 17.35 21.05
CA MET A 165 17.60 17.26 20.45
C MET A 165 16.91 18.63 20.34
N LYS A 166 17.14 19.51 21.31
CA LYS A 166 16.59 20.88 21.26
C LYS A 166 17.25 21.72 20.15
N GLU A 167 18.56 21.64 20.00
CA GLU A 167 19.30 22.30 18.92
C GLU A 167 18.85 21.79 17.55
N LEU A 168 18.73 20.47 17.40
CA LEU A 168 18.20 19.82 16.19
C LEU A 168 16.77 20.31 15.87
N THR A 169 15.88 20.35 16.87
CA THR A 169 14.51 20.84 16.69
C THR A 169 14.49 22.28 16.17
N GLN A 170 15.27 23.18 16.79
CA GLN A 170 15.37 24.60 16.37
C GLN A 170 15.89 24.71 14.93
N TYR A 171 16.91 23.92 14.57
CA TYR A 171 17.43 23.89 13.22
C TYR A 171 16.36 23.48 12.22
N LEU A 172 15.64 22.36 12.49
CA LEU A 172 14.59 21.83 11.61
C LEU A 172 13.43 22.83 11.44
N GLN A 173 12.99 23.46 12.52
CA GLN A 173 11.95 24.48 12.48
C GLN A 173 12.35 25.61 11.54
N LYS A 174 13.56 26.16 11.68
CA LYS A 174 14.10 27.21 10.80
C LYS A 174 14.13 26.76 9.33
N GLN A 175 14.52 25.49 9.07
CA GLN A 175 14.56 24.96 7.71
C GLN A 175 13.17 24.86 7.09
N PHE A 176 12.20 24.27 7.81
CA PHE A 176 10.84 24.12 7.28
C PHE A 176 10.08 25.45 7.19
N GLU A 177 10.28 26.37 8.13
CA GLU A 177 9.70 27.72 8.09
C GLU A 177 10.16 28.56 6.91
N SER A 178 11.34 28.27 6.32
CA SER A 178 11.80 28.92 5.11
C SER A 178 10.93 28.60 3.88
N LEU A 179 10.09 27.58 3.95
CA LEU A 179 9.19 27.17 2.89
C LEU A 179 7.74 27.59 3.19
N GLU A 180 7.39 28.84 2.85
CA GLU A 180 6.05 29.38 3.09
C GLU A 180 4.91 28.50 2.58
N TRP A 181 5.14 27.76 1.49
CA TRP A 181 4.16 26.88 0.90
C TRP A 181 3.87 25.62 1.74
N LEU A 182 4.64 25.29 2.77
CA LEU A 182 4.34 24.19 3.71
C LEU A 182 3.38 24.60 4.82
N ARG A 183 3.44 25.84 5.26
CA ARG A 183 2.78 26.31 6.49
C ARG A 183 1.26 26.14 6.43
N GLY A 184 0.73 25.37 7.38
CA GLY A 184 -0.70 25.23 7.64
C GLY A 184 -1.52 24.66 6.49
N LYS A 185 -0.95 23.79 5.66
CA LYS A 185 -1.62 23.16 4.51
C LYS A 185 -2.79 22.27 4.90
N LYS A 186 -2.78 21.68 6.10
CA LYS A 186 -3.83 20.79 6.64
C LYS A 186 -4.12 19.59 5.71
N VAL A 187 -3.08 19.01 5.15
CA VAL A 187 -3.13 17.84 4.27
C VAL A 187 -2.38 16.68 4.89
N PRO A 188 -2.56 15.42 4.43
CA PRO A 188 -1.74 14.32 4.88
C PRO A 188 -0.27 14.48 4.49
N ILE A 189 0.63 13.97 5.35
CA ILE A 189 2.04 13.74 5.00
C ILE A 189 2.17 12.29 4.57
N VAL A 190 2.78 12.05 3.40
CA VAL A 190 3.09 10.71 2.91
C VAL A 190 4.59 10.50 2.99
N ALA A 191 5.01 9.74 3.98
CA ALA A 191 6.42 9.47 4.23
C ALA A 191 6.92 8.26 3.44
N ILE A 192 8.13 8.37 2.94
CA ILE A 192 8.82 7.39 2.11
C ILE A 192 10.12 6.99 2.81
N GLY A 193 10.66 5.87 2.41
CA GLY A 193 12.02 5.49 2.79
C GLY A 193 12.12 4.64 4.05
N GLY A 194 13.36 4.40 4.46
CA GLY A 194 13.63 3.40 5.49
C GLY A 194 13.39 3.90 6.90
N SER A 195 13.59 5.17 7.17
CA SER A 195 13.34 5.76 8.50
C SER A 195 11.84 5.77 8.81
N ALA A 196 11.02 6.22 7.86
CA ALA A 196 9.55 6.18 7.99
C ALA A 196 9.03 4.76 8.19
N ARG A 197 9.60 3.79 7.46
CA ARG A 197 9.26 2.37 7.62
C ARG A 197 9.54 1.87 9.03
N ASN A 198 10.71 2.20 9.61
CA ASN A 198 11.03 1.78 10.97
C ASN A 198 10.09 2.44 11.99
N VAL A 199 9.75 3.73 11.85
CA VAL A 199 8.78 4.40 12.74
C VAL A 199 7.47 3.64 12.77
N VAL A 200 6.92 3.27 11.61
CA VAL A 200 5.68 2.52 11.50
C VAL A 200 5.81 1.12 12.09
N GLN A 201 6.89 0.39 11.79
CA GLN A 201 7.10 -0.97 12.30
C GLN A 201 7.27 -0.99 13.82
N ILE A 202 7.98 -0.01 14.40
CA ILE A 202 8.07 0.17 15.85
C ILE A 202 6.67 0.37 16.45
N HIS A 203 5.87 1.26 15.87
CA HIS A 203 4.51 1.49 16.37
C HIS A 203 3.65 0.23 16.28
N GLN A 204 3.67 -0.48 15.13
CA GLN A 204 2.93 -1.73 14.98
C GLN A 204 3.30 -2.76 16.07
N SER A 205 4.59 -2.86 16.41
CA SER A 205 5.04 -3.74 17.48
C SER A 205 4.55 -3.28 18.86
N LEU A 206 4.60 -1.97 19.14
CA LEU A 206 4.16 -1.40 20.44
C LEU A 206 2.66 -1.57 20.71
N VAL A 207 1.83 -1.67 19.66
CA VAL A 207 0.36 -1.76 19.77
C VAL A 207 -0.18 -3.15 19.38
N ASP A 208 0.67 -4.15 19.22
CA ASP A 208 0.29 -5.51 18.78
C ASP A 208 -0.63 -5.48 17.54
N TYR A 209 -0.20 -4.71 16.52
CA TYR A 209 -1.02 -4.45 15.35
C TYR A 209 -1.37 -5.75 14.60
N PRO A 210 -2.67 -6.00 14.28
CA PRO A 210 -3.13 -7.33 13.89
C PRO A 210 -2.76 -7.78 12.48
N ILE A 211 -2.12 -6.93 11.67
CA ILE A 211 -1.63 -7.25 10.32
C ILE A 211 -0.24 -6.71 10.09
N SER A 212 0.57 -7.42 9.30
CA SER A 212 1.98 -7.08 9.06
C SER A 212 2.23 -6.06 7.95
N GLY A 213 1.22 -5.66 7.19
CA GLY A 213 1.35 -4.68 6.12
C GLY A 213 1.69 -3.30 6.66
N ILE A 214 2.58 -2.57 5.96
CA ILE A 214 2.98 -1.21 6.36
C ILE A 214 2.55 -0.13 5.36
N HIS A 215 2.26 -0.49 4.11
CA HIS A 215 1.84 0.48 3.09
C HIS A 215 0.47 1.04 3.44
N GLN A 216 0.36 2.37 3.44
CA GLN A 216 -0.82 3.11 3.89
C GLN A 216 -1.17 2.92 5.38
N TYR A 217 -0.15 2.58 6.21
CA TYR A 217 -0.29 2.69 7.65
C TYR A 217 -0.33 4.16 8.06
N GLU A 218 -1.23 4.51 8.94
CA GLU A 218 -1.46 5.88 9.37
C GLU A 218 -1.02 6.09 10.83
N LEU A 219 -0.41 7.24 11.10
CA LEU A 219 -0.07 7.72 12.43
C LEU A 219 -0.58 9.16 12.61
N ASN A 220 -1.02 9.49 13.81
CA ASN A 220 -1.26 10.86 14.23
C ASN A 220 -0.04 11.45 14.93
N PHE A 221 -0.14 12.71 15.33
CA PHE A 221 0.97 13.43 16.01
C PHE A 221 1.32 12.83 17.37
N GLU A 222 0.31 12.40 18.11
CA GLU A 222 0.45 11.82 19.45
C GLU A 222 1.15 10.46 19.36
N GLU A 223 0.84 9.66 18.38
CA GLU A 223 1.49 8.35 18.15
C GLU A 223 2.97 8.52 17.75
N ILE A 224 3.29 9.47 16.87
CA ILE A 224 4.69 9.79 16.53
C ILE A 224 5.44 10.28 17.78
N SER A 225 4.81 11.13 18.59
CA SER A 225 5.38 11.63 19.83
C SER A 225 5.57 10.53 20.88
N TYR A 226 4.61 9.60 20.96
CA TYR A 226 4.70 8.41 21.82
C TYR A 226 5.90 7.53 21.47
N ILE A 227 6.09 7.25 20.18
CA ILE A 227 7.25 6.47 19.70
C ILE A 227 8.56 7.20 20.09
N LYS A 228 8.66 8.51 19.83
CA LYS A 228 9.84 9.31 20.20
C LYS A 228 10.13 9.21 21.70
N ASN A 229 9.11 9.46 22.53
CA ASN A 229 9.25 9.45 23.98
C ASN A 229 9.65 8.06 24.49
N HIS A 230 9.03 7.00 23.98
CA HIS A 230 9.40 5.62 24.32
C HIS A 230 10.86 5.34 24.00
N LEU A 231 11.31 5.64 22.78
CA LEU A 231 12.71 5.45 22.38
C LEU A 231 13.69 6.24 23.24
N SER A 232 13.36 7.50 23.60
CA SER A 232 14.21 8.36 24.40
C SER A 232 14.44 7.86 25.84
N THR A 233 13.68 6.89 26.31
CA THR A 233 13.87 6.28 27.65
C THR A 233 14.78 5.03 27.65
N LEU A 234 15.15 4.56 26.47
CA LEU A 234 15.89 3.30 26.29
C LEU A 234 17.38 3.52 26.16
N SER A 235 18.17 2.50 26.50
CA SER A 235 19.60 2.45 26.20
C SER A 235 19.83 2.11 24.73
N PHE A 236 21.05 2.35 24.20
CA PHE A 236 21.38 1.98 22.82
C PHE A 236 21.33 0.47 22.58
N ASP A 237 21.70 -0.33 23.57
CA ASP A 237 21.60 -1.77 23.52
C ASP A 237 20.15 -2.25 23.40
N ASP A 238 19.22 -1.54 24.05
CA ASP A 238 17.79 -1.82 23.92
C ASP A 238 17.28 -1.45 22.52
N PHE A 239 17.78 -0.36 21.90
CA PHE A 239 17.45 0.01 20.51
C PHE A 239 17.75 -1.14 19.55
N LEU A 240 18.88 -1.83 19.73
CA LEU A 240 19.28 -2.94 18.86
C LEU A 240 18.37 -4.18 18.98
N ARG A 241 17.47 -4.19 19.98
CA ARG A 241 16.53 -5.29 20.28
C ARG A 241 15.07 -4.93 19.97
N ILE A 242 14.79 -3.66 19.65
CA ILE A 242 13.42 -3.22 19.35
C ILE A 242 12.93 -3.89 18.07
N ASP A 243 11.79 -4.55 18.17
CA ASP A 243 11.08 -5.06 17.01
C ASP A 243 10.63 -3.91 16.08
N GLY A 244 10.90 -4.07 14.80
CA GLY A 244 10.61 -3.04 13.80
C GLY A 244 11.74 -2.04 13.55
N LEU A 245 12.76 -1.95 14.41
CA LEU A 245 13.94 -1.11 14.19
C LEU A 245 15.09 -1.91 13.58
N SER A 246 15.50 -1.55 12.36
CA SER A 246 16.66 -2.16 11.74
C SER A 246 17.95 -1.66 12.40
N LYS A 247 18.87 -2.56 12.73
CA LYS A 247 20.15 -2.26 13.41
C LYS A 247 20.98 -1.18 12.69
N ASP A 248 20.91 -1.16 11.37
CA ASP A 248 21.58 -0.16 10.53
C ASP A 248 20.94 1.24 10.60
N ARG A 249 19.92 1.44 11.42
CA ARG A 249 19.22 2.72 11.62
C ARG A 249 19.05 3.12 13.09
N ALA A 250 19.50 2.30 14.02
CA ALA A 250 19.35 2.56 15.43
C ALA A 250 19.95 3.93 15.85
N ASP A 251 21.12 4.27 15.31
CA ASP A 251 21.84 5.50 15.56
C ASP A 251 21.23 6.76 14.93
N ILE A 252 20.29 6.63 14.01
CA ILE A 252 19.72 7.74 13.23
C ILE A 252 18.20 7.89 13.39
N ILE A 253 17.55 6.99 14.13
CA ILE A 253 16.09 6.95 14.18
C ILE A 253 15.48 8.16 14.91
N LEU A 254 16.07 8.59 16.03
CA LEU A 254 15.58 9.74 16.81
C LEU A 254 15.67 11.05 16.01
N PRO A 255 16.81 11.40 15.37
CA PRO A 255 16.85 12.53 14.43
C PRO A 255 15.80 12.46 13.32
N ALA A 256 15.58 11.26 12.74
CA ALA A 256 14.58 11.10 11.67
C ALA A 256 13.14 11.29 12.18
N ILE A 257 12.81 10.82 13.38
CA ILE A 257 11.49 11.04 13.98
C ILE A 257 11.27 12.53 14.22
N GLU A 258 12.31 13.27 14.66
CA GLU A 258 12.20 14.71 14.87
C GLU A 258 11.89 15.45 13.57
N VAL A 259 12.51 15.07 12.46
CA VAL A 259 12.18 15.62 11.12
C VAL A 259 10.71 15.41 10.79
N PHE A 260 10.18 14.19 10.99
CA PHE A 260 8.76 13.91 10.71
C PHE A 260 7.82 14.72 11.59
N LYS A 261 8.16 14.86 12.88
CA LYS A 261 7.37 15.56 13.87
C LYS A 261 7.30 17.07 13.58
N GLU A 262 8.45 17.69 13.26
CA GLU A 262 8.51 19.12 12.93
C GLU A 262 7.81 19.42 11.59
N LEU A 263 7.96 18.55 10.58
CA LEU A 263 7.19 18.68 9.35
C LEU A 263 5.68 18.53 9.59
N TYR A 264 5.27 17.60 10.47
CA TYR A 264 3.86 17.41 10.83
C TYR A 264 3.29 18.68 11.45
N SER A 265 4.04 19.31 12.32
CA SER A 265 3.65 20.56 13.01
C SER A 265 3.50 21.75 12.05
N ILE A 266 4.47 21.99 11.16
CA ILE A 266 4.47 23.14 10.24
C ILE A 266 3.36 22.99 9.17
N VAL A 267 3.14 21.79 8.67
CA VAL A 267 2.05 21.45 7.73
C VAL A 267 0.69 21.52 8.44
N ASN A 268 0.65 21.40 9.76
CA ASN A 268 -0.57 21.13 10.54
C ASN A 268 -1.31 19.93 9.93
N ALA A 269 -0.57 18.83 9.80
CA ALA A 269 -1.00 17.67 9.01
C ALA A 269 -2.22 17.00 9.61
N LYS A 270 -3.03 16.36 8.77
CA LYS A 270 -4.17 15.55 9.21
C LYS A 270 -3.72 14.21 9.78
N ASN A 271 -2.77 13.59 9.10
CA ASN A 271 -2.18 12.30 9.45
C ASN A 271 -0.82 12.15 8.76
N PHE A 272 -0.04 11.19 9.23
CA PHE A 272 1.21 10.74 8.65
C PHE A 272 0.97 9.33 8.07
N ILE A 273 1.20 9.15 6.78
CA ILE A 273 0.92 7.91 6.07
C ILE A 273 2.22 7.36 5.51
N LEU A 274 2.46 6.07 5.69
CA LEU A 274 3.63 5.43 5.10
C LEU A 274 3.33 4.94 3.68
N SER A 275 4.16 5.35 2.72
CA SER A 275 4.29 4.65 1.44
C SER A 275 5.48 3.69 1.46
N ASN A 276 5.26 2.41 1.16
CA ASN A 276 6.35 1.47 0.96
C ASN A 276 6.99 1.59 -0.45
N LYS A 277 6.38 2.40 -1.32
CA LYS A 277 6.89 2.78 -2.63
C LYS A 277 7.69 4.08 -2.53
N GLY A 278 8.78 4.19 -3.26
CA GLY A 278 9.68 5.34 -3.20
C GLY A 278 10.45 5.55 -4.50
N LEU A 279 11.58 6.22 -4.43
CA LEU A 279 12.40 6.66 -5.58
C LEU A 279 12.51 5.60 -6.70
N ARG A 280 12.93 4.38 -6.39
CA ARG A 280 13.12 3.32 -7.39
C ARG A 280 11.81 2.88 -8.03
N ASP A 281 10.71 2.85 -7.24
CA ASP A 281 9.38 2.50 -7.73
C ASP A 281 8.89 3.60 -8.69
N GLY A 282 9.18 4.88 -8.39
CA GLY A 282 8.88 6.01 -9.26
C GLY A 282 9.63 5.93 -10.59
N ILE A 283 10.93 5.64 -10.56
CA ILE A 283 11.73 5.43 -11.77
C ILE A 283 11.14 4.27 -12.59
N PHE A 284 10.86 3.15 -11.95
CA PHE A 284 10.29 1.99 -12.60
C PHE A 284 8.90 2.28 -13.22
N ILE A 285 8.05 3.00 -12.49
CA ILE A 285 6.71 3.39 -12.95
C ILE A 285 6.83 4.28 -14.21
N GLU A 286 7.69 5.28 -14.18
CA GLU A 286 7.89 6.18 -15.33
C GLU A 286 8.37 5.43 -16.56
N GLU A 287 9.44 4.66 -16.43
CA GLU A 287 10.12 4.00 -17.55
C GLU A 287 9.29 2.85 -18.14
N PHE A 288 8.64 2.04 -17.30
CA PHE A 288 8.09 0.75 -17.72
C PHE A 288 6.56 0.65 -17.64
N VAL A 289 5.93 1.41 -16.74
CA VAL A 289 4.47 1.29 -16.51
C VAL A 289 3.70 2.35 -17.26
N LEU A 290 4.11 3.61 -17.15
CA LEU A 290 3.36 4.74 -17.71
C LEU A 290 3.49 4.82 -19.23
N LYS A 291 4.61 4.41 -19.82
CA LYS A 291 4.84 4.40 -21.30
C LYS A 291 4.37 5.70 -21.96
N GLY A 292 4.80 6.85 -21.42
CA GLY A 292 4.44 8.18 -21.92
C GLY A 292 3.14 8.79 -21.33
N ARG A 293 2.42 8.07 -20.48
CA ARG A 293 1.35 8.66 -19.67
C ARG A 293 1.95 9.32 -18.41
N LYS A 294 1.30 10.36 -17.90
CA LYS A 294 1.77 10.99 -16.66
C LYS A 294 1.43 10.19 -15.41
N LEU A 295 0.25 9.57 -15.36
CA LEU A 295 -0.28 8.88 -14.18
C LEU A 295 -1.08 7.63 -14.56
N LEU A 296 -1.17 6.67 -13.65
CA LEU A 296 -2.15 5.58 -13.75
C LEU A 296 -3.57 6.16 -13.63
N PRO A 297 -4.51 5.79 -14.51
CA PRO A 297 -5.88 6.30 -14.47
C PRO A 297 -6.58 5.99 -13.14
N CYS A 298 -6.43 4.77 -12.65
CA CYS A 298 -6.98 4.31 -11.38
C CYS A 298 -6.02 3.31 -10.73
N VAL A 299 -5.46 3.70 -9.58
CA VAL A 299 -4.52 2.84 -8.82
C VAL A 299 -5.22 1.57 -8.33
N LEU A 300 -6.44 1.74 -7.81
CA LEU A 300 -7.23 0.64 -7.24
C LEU A 300 -7.59 -0.40 -8.30
N ASP A 301 -8.08 0.02 -9.47
CA ASP A 301 -8.40 -0.90 -10.56
C ASP A 301 -7.18 -1.67 -11.05
N LYS A 302 -6.03 -1.01 -11.16
CA LYS A 302 -4.76 -1.68 -11.52
C LYS A 302 -4.41 -2.74 -10.49
N SER A 303 -4.52 -2.42 -9.19
CA SER A 303 -4.20 -3.34 -8.11
C SER A 303 -5.11 -4.58 -8.10
N PHE A 304 -6.41 -4.40 -8.32
CA PHE A 304 -7.34 -5.53 -8.46
C PHE A 304 -7.13 -6.34 -9.73
N SER A 305 -6.82 -5.70 -10.86
CA SER A 305 -6.47 -6.41 -12.09
C SER A 305 -5.20 -7.25 -11.94
N ASP A 306 -4.23 -6.76 -11.16
CA ASP A 306 -3.03 -7.51 -10.80
C ASP A 306 -3.35 -8.72 -9.92
N LEU A 307 -4.27 -8.58 -8.95
CA LEU A 307 -4.77 -9.71 -8.14
C LEU A 307 -5.49 -10.76 -9.01
N GLU A 308 -6.37 -10.31 -9.91
CA GLU A 308 -7.09 -11.19 -10.83
C GLU A 308 -6.12 -12.04 -11.69
N GLN A 309 -5.02 -11.43 -12.15
CA GLN A 309 -4.00 -12.15 -12.92
C GLN A 309 -3.13 -13.07 -12.05
N ASP A 310 -2.69 -12.61 -10.86
CA ASP A 310 -1.83 -13.39 -9.97
C ASP A 310 -2.51 -14.67 -9.46
N TYR A 311 -3.84 -14.66 -9.33
CA TYR A 311 -4.63 -15.78 -8.83
C TYR A 311 -5.54 -16.41 -9.89
N GLU A 312 -5.29 -16.13 -11.17
CA GLU A 312 -5.98 -16.73 -12.32
C GLU A 312 -7.52 -16.66 -12.22
N ILE A 313 -8.02 -15.52 -11.72
CA ILE A 313 -9.46 -15.34 -11.50
C ILE A 313 -10.19 -15.29 -12.84
N ASN A 314 -11.28 -16.04 -12.95
CA ASN A 314 -12.13 -16.06 -14.15
C ASN A 314 -12.94 -14.75 -14.27
N SER A 315 -12.52 -13.87 -15.17
CA SER A 315 -13.14 -12.56 -15.39
C SER A 315 -14.61 -12.62 -15.79
N ASN A 316 -15.04 -13.64 -16.57
CA ASN A 316 -16.44 -13.78 -16.97
C ASN A 316 -17.31 -14.08 -15.76
N HIS A 317 -16.88 -15.04 -14.92
CA HIS A 317 -17.58 -15.37 -13.69
C HIS A 317 -17.70 -14.17 -12.76
N VAL A 318 -16.60 -13.43 -12.53
CA VAL A 318 -16.58 -12.21 -11.71
C VAL A 318 -17.54 -11.16 -12.26
N ASN A 319 -17.48 -10.88 -13.55
CA ASN A 319 -18.35 -9.87 -14.17
C ASN A 319 -19.83 -10.25 -14.01
N HIS A 320 -20.16 -11.51 -14.15
CA HIS A 320 -21.53 -11.97 -13.96
C HIS A 320 -21.98 -11.85 -12.50
N ILE A 321 -21.16 -12.25 -11.53
CA ILE A 321 -21.46 -12.03 -10.10
C ILE A 321 -21.66 -10.53 -9.80
N LYS A 322 -20.85 -9.65 -10.34
CA LYS A 322 -21.04 -8.19 -10.17
C LYS A 322 -22.39 -7.73 -10.72
N ILE A 323 -22.83 -8.24 -11.87
CA ILE A 323 -24.14 -7.93 -12.42
C ILE A 323 -25.24 -8.37 -11.45
N LEU A 324 -25.20 -9.62 -10.99
CA LEU A 324 -26.20 -10.17 -10.06
C LEU A 324 -26.22 -9.43 -8.71
N VAL A 325 -25.04 -9.13 -8.14
CA VAL A 325 -24.92 -8.37 -6.91
C VAL A 325 -25.52 -6.98 -7.06
N ASN A 326 -25.21 -6.28 -8.15
CA ASN A 326 -25.73 -4.93 -8.36
C ASN A 326 -27.25 -4.94 -8.52
N GLN A 327 -27.82 -5.93 -9.22
CA GLN A 327 -29.27 -6.08 -9.31
C GLN A 327 -29.91 -6.33 -7.94
N LEU A 328 -29.32 -7.22 -7.11
CA LEU A 328 -29.83 -7.50 -5.76
C LEU A 328 -29.74 -6.26 -4.85
N VAL A 329 -28.59 -5.57 -4.82
CA VAL A 329 -28.38 -4.37 -4.02
C VAL A 329 -29.37 -3.27 -4.42
N GLU A 330 -29.56 -3.03 -5.72
CA GLU A 330 -30.50 -2.06 -6.23
C GLU A 330 -31.95 -2.36 -5.85
N GLN A 331 -32.39 -3.62 -6.00
CA GLN A 331 -33.73 -4.07 -5.65
C GLN A 331 -33.98 -3.98 -4.14
N ILE A 332 -33.04 -4.39 -3.30
CA ILE A 332 -33.12 -4.30 -1.83
C ILE A 332 -33.19 -2.84 -1.39
N SER A 333 -32.38 -1.96 -1.99
CA SER A 333 -32.39 -0.53 -1.71
C SER A 333 -33.70 0.14 -2.11
N LYS A 334 -34.22 -0.13 -3.34
CA LYS A 334 -35.50 0.40 -3.82
C LYS A 334 -36.69 -0.03 -2.95
N ALA A 335 -36.65 -1.25 -2.42
CA ALA A 335 -37.68 -1.78 -1.55
C ALA A 335 -37.52 -1.38 -0.07
N ASN A 336 -36.49 -0.58 0.26
CA ASN A 336 -36.15 -0.15 1.63
C ASN A 336 -36.03 -1.32 2.63
N LEU A 337 -35.52 -2.48 2.17
CA LEU A 337 -35.40 -3.68 3.00
C LEU A 337 -34.20 -3.67 3.92
N TYR A 338 -33.16 -2.92 3.54
CA TYR A 338 -31.95 -2.76 4.31
C TYR A 338 -31.29 -1.38 4.05
N PRO A 339 -30.77 -0.68 5.09
CA PRO A 339 -30.17 0.64 4.94
C PRO A 339 -28.78 0.53 4.30
N LEU A 340 -28.70 0.58 2.98
CA LEU A 340 -27.46 0.57 2.21
C LEU A 340 -26.93 1.98 1.99
N ARG A 341 -25.63 2.16 2.14
CA ARG A 341 -24.92 3.42 1.92
C ARG A 341 -24.22 3.41 0.55
N PRO A 342 -23.92 4.57 -0.06
CA PRO A 342 -23.20 4.62 -1.34
C PRO A 342 -21.87 3.83 -1.35
N GLU A 343 -21.10 3.88 -0.26
CA GLU A 343 -19.85 3.14 -0.14
C GLU A 343 -20.03 1.61 -0.17
N ASP A 344 -21.18 1.10 0.28
CA ASP A 344 -21.46 -0.34 0.31
C ASP A 344 -21.52 -0.95 -1.12
N PHE A 345 -21.94 -0.13 -2.09
CA PHE A 345 -21.93 -0.53 -3.51
C PHE A 345 -20.50 -0.71 -4.04
N LEU A 346 -19.58 0.16 -3.65
CA LEU A 346 -18.18 0.02 -4.01
C LEU A 346 -17.57 -1.20 -3.32
N ASP A 347 -17.74 -1.31 -2.01
CA ASP A 347 -17.16 -2.38 -1.19
C ASP A 347 -17.58 -3.77 -1.68
N ILE A 348 -18.87 -3.99 -1.98
CA ILE A 348 -19.35 -5.30 -2.46
C ILE A 348 -18.88 -5.60 -3.89
N ASN A 349 -18.77 -4.60 -4.76
CA ASN A 349 -18.23 -4.79 -6.11
C ASN A 349 -16.73 -5.13 -6.11
N LEU A 350 -15.94 -4.50 -5.23
CA LEU A 350 -14.54 -4.84 -5.05
C LEU A 350 -14.39 -6.25 -4.46
N ALA A 351 -15.22 -6.59 -3.46
CA ALA A 351 -15.24 -7.92 -2.86
C ALA A 351 -15.64 -9.02 -3.87
N ALA A 352 -16.55 -8.73 -4.80
CA ALA A 352 -16.94 -9.65 -5.86
C ALA A 352 -15.77 -10.01 -6.80
N ARG A 353 -14.86 -9.07 -7.06
CA ARG A 353 -13.65 -9.30 -7.88
C ARG A 353 -12.72 -10.36 -7.31
N VAL A 354 -12.70 -10.49 -5.99
CA VAL A 354 -11.77 -11.36 -5.24
C VAL A 354 -12.51 -12.38 -4.37
N TYR A 355 -13.79 -12.62 -4.68
CA TYR A 355 -14.59 -13.60 -3.96
C TYR A 355 -13.98 -15.00 -4.10
N ASN A 356 -13.79 -15.67 -2.98
CA ASN A 356 -13.17 -17.01 -2.92
C ASN A 356 -11.77 -17.12 -3.56
N ILE A 357 -10.99 -16.04 -3.68
CA ILE A 357 -9.60 -16.05 -4.18
C ILE A 357 -8.74 -17.12 -3.49
N GLY A 358 -9.06 -17.50 -2.27
CA GLY A 358 -8.38 -18.55 -1.51
C GLY A 358 -8.54 -19.96 -2.08
N GLN A 359 -9.47 -20.20 -3.02
CA GLN A 359 -9.57 -21.46 -3.77
C GLN A 359 -8.29 -21.78 -4.56
N TYR A 360 -7.52 -20.76 -4.91
CA TYR A 360 -6.21 -20.91 -5.53
C TYR A 360 -5.22 -21.72 -4.67
N ILE A 361 -5.40 -21.70 -3.35
CA ILE A 361 -4.57 -22.46 -2.39
C ILE A 361 -5.25 -23.81 -2.07
N GLU A 362 -6.52 -23.75 -1.59
CA GLU A 362 -7.27 -24.94 -1.18
C GLU A 362 -8.78 -24.64 -1.14
N GLU A 363 -9.57 -25.50 -1.74
CA GLU A 363 -11.02 -25.29 -1.91
C GLU A 363 -11.78 -25.36 -0.58
N GLU A 364 -11.53 -26.38 0.25
CA GLU A 364 -12.26 -26.59 1.51
C GLU A 364 -12.06 -25.45 2.52
N SER A 365 -10.87 -24.87 2.55
CA SER A 365 -10.50 -23.75 3.42
C SER A 365 -10.43 -22.40 2.71
N SER A 366 -11.06 -22.29 1.52
CA SER A 366 -10.97 -21.10 0.68
C SER A 366 -11.37 -19.80 1.40
N SER A 367 -12.40 -19.84 2.26
CA SER A 367 -12.80 -18.68 3.09
C SER A 367 -11.67 -18.16 3.98
N GLN A 368 -10.94 -19.06 4.66
CA GLN A 368 -9.82 -18.69 5.52
C GLN A 368 -8.67 -18.13 4.71
N HIS A 369 -8.31 -18.77 3.60
CA HIS A 369 -7.26 -18.31 2.71
C HIS A 369 -7.62 -16.98 2.03
N THR A 370 -8.88 -16.79 1.61
CA THR A 370 -9.37 -15.51 1.08
C THR A 370 -9.16 -14.38 2.09
N PHE A 371 -9.59 -14.59 3.34
CA PHE A 371 -9.39 -13.59 4.38
C PHE A 371 -7.92 -13.30 4.62
N TYR A 372 -7.09 -14.33 4.79
CA TYR A 372 -5.65 -14.17 5.05
C TYR A 372 -4.94 -13.42 3.91
N LEU A 373 -5.18 -13.82 2.67
CA LEU A 373 -4.58 -13.18 1.50
C LEU A 373 -4.96 -11.71 1.42
N LEU A 374 -6.25 -11.37 1.50
CA LEU A 374 -6.72 -10.01 1.37
C LEU A 374 -6.35 -9.13 2.57
N ALA A 375 -6.31 -9.67 3.78
CA ALA A 375 -5.92 -8.94 4.96
C ALA A 375 -4.42 -8.58 4.99
N ASN A 376 -3.54 -9.44 4.45
CA ASN A 376 -2.09 -9.28 4.58
C ASN A 376 -1.38 -8.83 3.29
N ARG A 377 -1.99 -9.02 2.12
CA ARG A 377 -1.42 -8.53 0.87
C ARG A 377 -1.65 -7.03 0.71
N THR A 378 -0.63 -6.31 0.25
CA THR A 378 -0.80 -4.91 -0.15
C THR A 378 -1.73 -4.82 -1.36
N ILE A 379 -2.81 -4.05 -1.22
CA ILE A 379 -3.71 -3.65 -2.29
C ILE A 379 -3.58 -2.14 -2.41
N GLU A 380 -2.88 -1.68 -3.43
CA GLU A 380 -2.62 -0.26 -3.64
C GLU A 380 -3.94 0.47 -3.87
N GLY A 381 -4.10 1.62 -3.23
CA GLY A 381 -5.36 2.38 -3.28
C GLY A 381 -6.37 2.07 -2.17
N LEU A 382 -6.09 1.09 -1.26
CA LEU A 382 -6.91 0.80 -0.07
C LEU A 382 -6.12 1.07 1.20
N SER A 383 -6.74 1.75 2.16
CA SER A 383 -6.27 1.80 3.55
C SER A 383 -6.38 0.42 4.21
N HIS A 384 -5.76 0.25 5.37
CA HIS A 384 -5.85 -1.01 6.12
C HIS A 384 -7.30 -1.35 6.50
N LYS A 385 -8.08 -0.35 6.96
CA LYS A 385 -9.49 -0.54 7.34
C LYS A 385 -10.34 -0.97 6.12
N GLU A 386 -10.19 -0.31 4.97
CA GLU A 386 -10.89 -0.67 3.73
C GLU A 386 -10.53 -2.07 3.25
N ARG A 387 -9.25 -2.43 3.31
CA ARG A 387 -8.77 -3.76 2.95
C ARG A 387 -9.41 -4.86 3.82
N ILE A 388 -9.53 -4.64 5.13
CA ILE A 388 -10.21 -5.58 6.03
C ILE A 388 -11.71 -5.66 5.74
N LYS A 389 -12.39 -4.55 5.37
CA LYS A 389 -13.78 -4.60 4.91
C LYS A 389 -13.94 -5.55 3.74
N ILE A 390 -13.13 -5.35 2.69
CA ILE A 390 -13.16 -6.21 1.49
C ILE A 390 -12.86 -7.67 1.85
N ALA A 391 -11.86 -7.91 2.71
CA ALA A 391 -11.50 -9.26 3.15
C ALA A 391 -12.66 -9.95 3.88
N LEU A 392 -13.37 -9.25 4.78
CA LEU A 392 -14.51 -9.79 5.52
C LEU A 392 -15.72 -10.10 4.62
N ILE A 393 -15.98 -9.26 3.62
CA ILE A 393 -17.08 -9.47 2.66
C ILE A 393 -16.74 -10.64 1.74
N ALA A 394 -15.56 -10.63 1.10
CA ALA A 394 -15.16 -11.62 0.11
C ALA A 394 -14.95 -13.03 0.69
N SER A 395 -14.56 -13.13 1.95
CA SER A 395 -14.32 -14.40 2.65
C SER A 395 -15.54 -14.96 3.37
N TYR A 396 -16.71 -14.33 3.25
CA TYR A 396 -17.87 -14.72 4.03
C TYR A 396 -18.35 -16.16 3.72
N LYS A 397 -18.25 -17.07 4.69
CA LYS A 397 -18.78 -18.44 4.63
C LYS A 397 -20.02 -18.61 5.53
N ASN A 398 -19.92 -18.19 6.79
CA ASN A 398 -20.99 -18.23 7.78
C ASN A 398 -20.71 -17.27 8.95
N LYS A 399 -21.67 -17.15 9.91
CA LYS A 399 -21.58 -16.26 11.06
C LYS A 399 -20.38 -16.54 11.96
N ASN A 400 -19.97 -17.81 12.10
CA ASN A 400 -18.88 -18.18 13.01
C ASN A 400 -17.52 -17.78 12.41
N SER A 401 -17.27 -18.10 11.12
CA SER A 401 -16.06 -17.67 10.43
C SER A 401 -15.94 -16.15 10.38
N PHE A 402 -17.04 -15.44 10.09
CA PHE A 402 -17.06 -13.98 10.13
C PHE A 402 -16.66 -13.40 11.50
N LYS A 403 -17.22 -13.95 12.60
CA LYS A 403 -16.85 -13.55 13.96
C LYS A 403 -15.38 -13.82 14.27
N GLN A 404 -14.86 -14.98 13.84
CA GLN A 404 -13.46 -15.33 14.02
C GLN A 404 -12.53 -14.35 13.31
N PHE A 405 -12.82 -14.04 12.04
CA PHE A 405 -11.99 -13.14 11.24
C PHE A 405 -12.08 -11.69 11.68
N SER A 406 -13.26 -11.23 12.12
CA SER A 406 -13.44 -9.85 12.62
C SER A 406 -12.89 -9.61 14.01
N LYS A 407 -12.64 -10.67 14.82
CA LYS A 407 -12.22 -10.54 16.23
C LYS A 407 -10.99 -9.65 16.45
N PRO A 408 -9.90 -9.75 15.66
CA PRO A 408 -8.72 -8.88 15.84
C PRO A 408 -8.96 -7.39 15.52
N PHE A 409 -10.08 -7.07 14.87
CA PHE A 409 -10.39 -5.74 14.33
C PHE A 409 -11.61 -5.09 14.98
N LEU A 410 -12.03 -5.56 16.16
CA LEU A 410 -13.25 -5.05 16.82
C LEU A 410 -13.15 -3.56 17.17
N GLU A 411 -11.94 -3.04 17.41
CA GLU A 411 -11.72 -1.63 17.68
C GLU A 411 -11.75 -0.76 16.40
N TRP A 412 -11.62 -1.37 15.23
CA TRP A 412 -11.63 -0.66 13.95
C TRP A 412 -13.04 -0.40 13.44
N PHE A 413 -14.03 -1.14 13.93
CA PHE A 413 -15.39 -1.12 13.41
C PHE A 413 -16.43 -0.99 14.52
N THR A 414 -17.43 -0.19 14.28
CA THR A 414 -18.63 -0.17 15.12
C THR A 414 -19.44 -1.47 14.94
N SER A 415 -20.32 -1.75 15.91
CA SER A 415 -21.24 -2.90 15.82
C SER A 415 -22.11 -2.84 14.55
N ASP A 416 -22.50 -1.66 14.11
CA ASP A 416 -23.36 -1.47 12.94
C ASP A 416 -22.57 -1.63 11.65
N GLU A 417 -21.30 -1.15 11.58
CA GLU A 417 -20.40 -1.47 10.47
C GLU A 417 -20.21 -2.98 10.33
N LEU A 418 -19.95 -3.71 11.42
CA LEU A 418 -19.79 -5.17 11.37
C LEU A 418 -21.07 -5.90 10.93
N LYS A 419 -22.25 -5.43 11.35
CA LYS A 419 -23.53 -5.99 10.88
C LYS A 419 -23.69 -5.78 9.38
N ASN A 420 -23.34 -4.59 8.90
CA ASN A 420 -23.42 -4.24 7.50
C ASN A 420 -22.45 -5.06 6.65
N LEU A 421 -21.16 -5.15 7.03
CA LEU A 421 -20.17 -5.99 6.35
C LEU A 421 -20.61 -7.45 6.27
N ARG A 422 -21.24 -7.96 7.34
CA ARG A 422 -21.80 -9.32 7.32
C ARG A 422 -22.98 -9.44 6.36
N PHE A 423 -23.85 -8.42 6.27
CA PHE A 423 -24.94 -8.38 5.31
C PHE A 423 -24.42 -8.43 3.87
N LEU A 424 -23.44 -7.58 3.54
CA LEU A 424 -22.81 -7.55 2.22
C LEU A 424 -22.15 -8.91 1.87
N GLY A 425 -21.49 -9.55 2.82
CA GLY A 425 -20.92 -10.90 2.63
C GLY A 425 -21.97 -11.97 2.38
N ILE A 426 -23.12 -11.92 3.07
CA ILE A 426 -24.24 -12.83 2.82
C ILE A 426 -24.83 -12.59 1.43
N LEU A 427 -25.01 -11.33 1.05
CA LEU A 427 -25.55 -10.95 -0.25
C LEU A 427 -24.63 -11.39 -1.39
N LEU A 428 -23.32 -11.20 -1.24
CA LEU A 428 -22.34 -11.66 -2.23
C LEU A 428 -22.35 -13.20 -2.35
N LYS A 429 -22.39 -13.90 -1.23
CA LYS A 429 -22.51 -15.37 -1.22
C LYS A 429 -23.79 -15.85 -1.93
N PHE A 430 -24.91 -15.16 -1.69
CA PHE A 430 -26.17 -15.46 -2.35
C PHE A 430 -26.09 -15.18 -3.86
N ALA A 431 -25.52 -14.05 -4.28
CA ALA A 431 -25.30 -13.76 -5.68
C ALA A 431 -24.42 -14.82 -6.38
N ASN A 432 -23.37 -15.30 -5.69
CA ASN A 432 -22.53 -16.38 -6.21
C ASN A 432 -23.31 -17.70 -6.39
N SER A 433 -24.27 -18.01 -5.50
CA SER A 433 -25.11 -19.21 -5.63
C SER A 433 -26.03 -19.15 -6.86
N LEU A 434 -26.37 -17.95 -7.33
CA LEU A 434 -27.12 -17.75 -8.58
C LEU A 434 -26.27 -17.92 -9.86
N ASN A 435 -24.98 -18.22 -9.72
CA ASN A 435 -24.06 -18.57 -10.81
C ASN A 435 -23.22 -19.80 -10.44
N ALA A 436 -23.84 -20.76 -9.77
CA ALA A 436 -23.17 -21.96 -9.26
C ALA A 436 -22.51 -22.79 -10.37
N SER A 437 -23.17 -22.92 -11.52
CA SER A 437 -22.65 -23.63 -12.69
C SER A 437 -21.57 -22.85 -13.46
N LYS A 438 -21.36 -21.57 -13.16
CA LYS A 438 -20.48 -20.64 -13.90
C LYS A 438 -20.85 -20.46 -15.38
N ARG A 439 -22.11 -20.78 -15.77
CA ARG A 439 -22.64 -20.66 -17.13
C ARG A 439 -23.42 -19.38 -17.38
N GLU A 440 -23.51 -18.52 -16.37
CA GLU A 440 -24.27 -17.26 -16.44
C GLU A 440 -25.77 -17.50 -16.78
N ALA A 441 -26.36 -18.56 -16.23
CA ALA A 441 -27.73 -18.92 -16.52
C ALA A 441 -28.73 -17.83 -16.08
N VAL A 442 -28.59 -17.24 -14.91
CA VAL A 442 -29.48 -16.18 -14.40
C VAL A 442 -29.12 -14.85 -15.04
N LYS A 443 -30.03 -14.25 -15.81
CA LYS A 443 -29.79 -12.99 -16.54
C LYS A 443 -30.41 -11.77 -15.83
N LYS A 444 -31.56 -11.92 -15.20
CA LYS A 444 -32.28 -10.84 -14.54
C LYS A 444 -32.89 -11.27 -13.23
N ILE A 445 -32.84 -10.37 -12.26
CA ILE A 445 -33.43 -10.55 -10.93
C ILE A 445 -34.51 -9.47 -10.76
N GLU A 446 -35.73 -9.89 -10.44
CA GLU A 446 -36.82 -9.01 -10.04
C GLU A 446 -37.29 -9.37 -8.64
N LEU A 447 -37.35 -8.39 -7.73
CA LEU A 447 -37.76 -8.57 -6.35
C LEU A 447 -39.12 -7.89 -6.11
N LYS A 448 -40.08 -8.63 -5.56
CA LYS A 448 -41.38 -8.12 -5.14
C LYS A 448 -41.60 -8.38 -3.66
N VAL A 449 -42.08 -7.39 -2.95
CA VAL A 449 -42.43 -7.50 -1.52
C VAL A 449 -43.91 -7.81 -1.42
N ASN A 450 -44.29 -8.91 -0.78
CA ASN A 450 -45.67 -9.30 -0.53
C ASN A 450 -45.86 -9.66 0.96
N GLY A 451 -46.17 -8.65 1.76
CA GLY A 451 -46.26 -8.82 3.22
C GLY A 451 -44.95 -9.30 3.83
N GLU A 452 -44.96 -10.48 4.43
CA GLU A 452 -43.80 -11.12 5.03
C GLU A 452 -42.94 -11.88 4.01
N ASP A 453 -43.44 -12.07 2.80
CA ASP A 453 -42.74 -12.80 1.74
C ASP A 453 -41.98 -11.82 0.81
N LEU A 454 -40.76 -12.23 0.44
CA LEU A 454 -39.98 -11.64 -0.66
C LEU A 454 -40.00 -12.63 -1.83
N ILE A 455 -40.52 -12.20 -2.95
CA ILE A 455 -40.55 -13.01 -4.16
C ILE A 455 -39.42 -12.59 -5.08
N LEU A 456 -38.50 -13.49 -5.34
CA LEU A 456 -37.43 -13.34 -6.32
C LEU A 456 -37.83 -14.05 -7.60
N GLN A 457 -38.08 -13.32 -8.67
CA GLN A 457 -38.31 -13.83 -10.02
C GLN A 457 -36.99 -13.73 -10.80
N LEU A 458 -36.46 -14.88 -11.21
CA LEU A 458 -35.16 -14.97 -11.89
C LEU A 458 -35.41 -15.42 -13.34
N LYS A 459 -35.02 -14.53 -14.30
CA LYS A 459 -35.09 -14.91 -15.73
C LYS A 459 -33.81 -15.62 -16.13
N CYS A 460 -33.94 -16.88 -16.57
CA CYS A 460 -32.83 -17.77 -16.84
C CYS A 460 -32.74 -18.15 -18.32
N LEU A 461 -31.52 -18.33 -18.82
CA LEU A 461 -31.22 -18.84 -20.12
C LEU A 461 -30.71 -20.30 -20.01
N GLY A 462 -31.50 -21.24 -20.47
CA GLY A 462 -31.20 -22.66 -20.38
C GLY A 462 -31.39 -23.23 -18.96
N ASP A 463 -30.83 -24.41 -18.72
CA ASP A 463 -30.96 -25.14 -17.45
C ASP A 463 -30.31 -24.40 -16.28
N SER A 464 -31.06 -24.13 -15.22
CA SER A 464 -30.66 -23.44 -13.99
C SER A 464 -30.77 -24.30 -12.74
N THR A 465 -30.84 -25.63 -12.88
CA THR A 465 -31.01 -26.55 -11.76
C THR A 465 -29.91 -26.42 -10.69
N ALA A 466 -28.65 -26.19 -11.10
CA ALA A 466 -27.54 -26.01 -10.16
C ALA A 466 -27.70 -24.71 -9.33
N GLU A 467 -28.11 -23.64 -9.99
CA GLU A 467 -28.40 -22.34 -9.36
C GLU A 467 -29.57 -22.43 -8.39
N GLU A 468 -30.64 -23.16 -8.76
CA GLU A 468 -31.82 -23.39 -7.92
C GLU A 468 -31.42 -24.09 -6.61
N ILE A 469 -30.70 -25.23 -6.71
CA ILE A 469 -30.24 -25.98 -5.54
C ILE A 469 -29.36 -25.14 -4.60
N GLU A 470 -28.41 -24.42 -5.15
CA GLU A 470 -27.48 -23.62 -4.33
C GLU A 470 -28.12 -22.34 -3.77
N ALA A 471 -29.04 -21.71 -4.52
CA ALA A 471 -29.79 -20.56 -4.04
C ALA A 471 -30.71 -20.92 -2.85
N GLU A 472 -31.42 -22.06 -2.94
CA GLU A 472 -32.27 -22.56 -1.85
C GLU A 472 -31.49 -22.84 -0.55
N LYS A 473 -30.25 -23.31 -0.67
CA LYS A 473 -29.36 -23.51 0.50
C LYS A 473 -28.89 -22.17 1.09
N SER A 474 -28.55 -21.20 0.24
CA SER A 474 -27.91 -19.94 0.67
C SER A 474 -28.91 -18.88 1.15
N LYS A 475 -30.18 -18.86 0.68
CA LYS A 475 -31.20 -17.87 1.04
C LYS A 475 -31.50 -17.78 2.52
N LYS A 476 -31.39 -18.87 3.28
CA LYS A 476 -31.72 -18.95 4.71
C LYS A 476 -31.00 -17.91 5.57
N GLN A 477 -29.80 -17.51 5.17
CA GLN A 477 -29.05 -16.49 5.91
C GLN A 477 -29.56 -15.09 5.58
N LEU A 478 -30.00 -14.85 4.36
CA LEU A 478 -30.58 -13.59 3.92
C LEU A 478 -31.97 -13.40 4.53
N GLU A 479 -32.81 -14.45 4.58
CA GLU A 479 -34.11 -14.46 5.25
C GLU A 479 -34.00 -14.00 6.72
N LYS A 480 -33.05 -14.58 7.47
CA LYS A 480 -32.80 -14.21 8.87
C LYS A 480 -32.39 -12.74 9.06
N LEU A 481 -31.68 -12.16 8.12
CA LEU A 481 -31.24 -10.77 8.22
C LEU A 481 -32.33 -9.78 7.82
N LEU A 482 -33.09 -10.12 6.79
CA LEU A 482 -34.19 -9.28 6.31
C LEU A 482 -35.48 -9.48 7.11
N ASN A 483 -35.52 -10.49 7.97
CA ASN A 483 -36.71 -10.93 8.71
C ASN A 483 -37.90 -11.14 7.76
N LYS A 484 -37.65 -11.84 6.65
CA LYS A 484 -38.60 -12.13 5.56
C LYS A 484 -38.40 -13.55 5.06
N THR A 485 -39.47 -14.20 4.58
CA THR A 485 -39.37 -15.47 3.85
C THR A 485 -39.06 -15.20 2.38
N ILE A 486 -38.07 -15.86 1.80
CA ILE A 486 -37.69 -15.68 0.39
C ILE A 486 -38.20 -16.86 -0.43
N ARG A 487 -39.05 -16.56 -1.40
CA ARG A 487 -39.51 -17.53 -2.42
C ARG A 487 -38.81 -17.19 -3.73
N ILE A 488 -38.12 -18.18 -4.33
CA ILE A 488 -37.36 -18.02 -5.55
C ILE A 488 -38.05 -18.76 -6.67
N PHE A 489 -38.29 -18.09 -7.80
CA PHE A 489 -38.87 -18.66 -9.00
C PHE A 489 -37.89 -18.48 -10.15
N PHE A 490 -37.49 -19.59 -10.76
CA PHE A 490 -36.65 -19.63 -11.96
C PHE A 490 -37.54 -19.76 -13.18
N GLU A 491 -37.51 -18.78 -14.04
CA GLU A 491 -38.34 -18.68 -15.24
C GLU A 491 -37.44 -18.76 -16.49
N GLU A 492 -37.74 -19.68 -17.38
CA GLU A 492 -37.01 -19.82 -18.64
C GLU A 492 -37.27 -18.57 -19.52
N HIS A 493 -36.22 -17.85 -19.84
CA HIS A 493 -36.29 -16.70 -20.76
C HIS A 493 -36.22 -17.24 -22.18
N LYS A 494 -37.37 -17.31 -22.88
CA LYS A 494 -37.38 -17.51 -24.32
C LYS A 494 -36.74 -16.31 -24.96
N SER A 495 -35.55 -16.47 -25.56
CA SER A 495 -34.95 -15.43 -26.41
C SER A 495 -35.90 -15.15 -27.56
N GLU A 496 -36.39 -13.88 -27.64
CA GLU A 496 -37.07 -13.41 -28.85
C GLU A 496 -36.10 -13.34 -30.01
#